data_ca114be70c54971a3cbf51e2cc925787
#
_entry.id   ca114be70c54971a3cbf51e2cc925787
#
_cell.length_a   1.000
_cell.length_b   1.000
_cell.length_c   1.000
_cell.angle_alpha   90.00
_cell.angle_beta   90.00
_cell.angle_gamma   90.00
#
_symmetry.space_group_name_H-M   'P 1'
#
loop_
_entity.id
_entity.type
_entity.pdbx_description
1 polymer ?
#
loop_
_entity_poly.entity_id
_entity_poly.type
_entity_poly.pdbx_seq_one_letter_code
_entity_poly.pdbx_strand_id
1 'polypeptide(L)'
;MTTSHGGMEIDMEETRHVRKRDIYKRIITFSEGVLLLAAEVLLFARMWYTEYADNTQAIQIPFWNKGNWAVIGMYAIIIYLFTKLYGGYKVGFLRVMDVLFSQILSLICANIVGYVELCIIARNYLPALNMIELTFLEIIIIFIWVFVFSGIDLINEFGRCLIS
;
A
#
# COMPACT_ATOMS: atom_id res chain seq x y z
N MET A 1 -22.64 -9.35 52.28
CA MET A 1 -22.21 -10.17 51.14
C MET A 1 -22.73 -9.56 49.84
N THR A 2 -22.28 -8.34 49.45
CA THR A 2 -22.82 -7.59 48.30
C THR A 2 -21.78 -6.68 47.61
N THR A 3 -20.51 -7.13 47.51
CA THR A 3 -19.46 -6.30 46.89
C THR A 3 -18.73 -6.96 45.69
N SER A 4 -19.21 -8.12 45.22
CA SER A 4 -18.52 -8.84 44.11
C SER A 4 -19.07 -8.55 42.70
N HIS A 5 -20.27 -7.99 42.57
CA HIS A 5 -20.86 -7.76 41.23
C HIS A 5 -20.37 -6.49 40.52
N GLY A 6 -20.02 -5.44 41.26
CA GLY A 6 -19.58 -4.16 40.64
C GLY A 6 -18.17 -4.24 40.01
N GLY A 7 -17.27 -5.06 40.55
CA GLY A 7 -15.92 -5.22 40.00
C GLY A 7 -15.89 -5.93 38.63
N MET A 8 -16.74 -6.93 38.43
CA MET A 8 -16.81 -7.72 37.22
C MET A 8 -17.46 -6.94 36.05
N GLU A 9 -18.37 -6.03 36.35
CA GLU A 9 -19.05 -5.19 35.34
C GLU A 9 -18.11 -4.10 34.82
N ILE A 10 -17.31 -3.49 35.71
CA ILE A 10 -16.29 -2.49 35.34
C ILE A 10 -15.18 -3.14 34.47
N ASP A 11 -14.72 -4.33 34.80
CA ASP A 11 -13.72 -5.08 34.05
C ASP A 11 -14.22 -5.45 32.63
N MET A 12 -15.48 -5.81 32.51
CA MET A 12 -16.09 -6.13 31.20
C MET A 12 -16.27 -4.90 30.32
N GLU A 13 -16.56 -3.74 30.89
CA GLU A 13 -16.72 -2.50 30.13
C GLU A 13 -15.37 -1.96 29.68
N GLU A 14 -14.34 -2.02 30.51
CA GLU A 14 -12.98 -1.64 30.18
C GLU A 14 -12.38 -2.53 29.07
N THR A 15 -12.56 -3.85 29.16
CA THR A 15 -12.14 -4.80 28.11
C THR A 15 -12.88 -4.58 26.80
N ARG A 16 -14.14 -4.15 26.83
CA ARG A 16 -14.92 -3.82 25.63
C ARG A 16 -14.43 -2.53 24.97
N HIS A 17 -14.05 -1.52 25.74
CA HIS A 17 -13.46 -0.28 25.23
C HIS A 17 -12.07 -0.47 24.64
N VAL A 18 -11.22 -1.27 25.26
CA VAL A 18 -9.90 -1.63 24.72
C VAL A 18 -10.03 -2.39 23.40
N ARG A 19 -10.91 -3.39 23.35
CA ARG A 19 -11.16 -4.16 22.11
C ARG A 19 -11.67 -3.30 20.96
N LYS A 20 -12.58 -2.35 21.21
CA LYS A 20 -13.06 -1.43 20.16
C LYS A 20 -11.95 -0.55 19.62
N ARG A 21 -11.06 -0.04 20.47
CA ARG A 21 -9.89 0.76 20.02
C ARG A 21 -8.93 -0.02 19.16
N ASP A 22 -8.67 -1.28 19.48
CA ASP A 22 -7.76 -2.13 18.71
C ASP A 22 -8.34 -2.48 17.34
N ILE A 23 -9.64 -2.72 17.26
CA ILE A 23 -10.33 -2.95 15.98
C ILE A 23 -10.27 -1.69 15.12
N TYR A 24 -10.51 -0.51 15.69
CA TYR A 24 -10.50 0.76 14.96
C TYR A 24 -9.10 1.07 14.41
N LYS A 25 -8.04 0.87 15.20
CA LYS A 25 -6.65 1.00 14.75
C LYS A 25 -6.34 0.07 13.59
N ARG A 26 -6.76 -1.20 13.66
CA ARG A 26 -6.55 -2.17 12.58
C ARG A 26 -7.27 -1.79 11.29
N ILE A 27 -8.49 -1.26 11.38
CA ILE A 27 -9.27 -0.81 10.21
C ILE A 27 -8.58 0.40 9.55
N ILE A 28 -8.13 1.37 10.34
CA ILE A 28 -7.43 2.55 9.83
C ILE A 28 -6.15 2.11 9.11
N THR A 29 -5.30 1.32 9.76
CA THR A 29 -4.05 0.82 9.17
C THR A 29 -4.29 0.02 7.89
N PHE A 30 -5.34 -0.81 7.85
CA PHE A 30 -5.70 -1.54 6.65
C PHE A 30 -6.16 -0.59 5.52
N SER A 31 -6.97 0.42 5.85
CA SER A 31 -7.45 1.39 4.87
C SER A 31 -6.31 2.25 4.29
N GLU A 32 -5.32 2.59 5.10
CA GLU A 32 -4.11 3.29 4.67
C GLU A 32 -3.31 2.46 3.66
N GLY A 33 -3.10 1.18 3.94
CA GLY A 33 -2.41 0.28 3.02
C GLY A 33 -3.15 0.09 1.69
N VAL A 34 -4.48 0.02 1.72
CA VAL A 34 -5.30 -0.08 0.50
C VAL A 34 -5.24 1.21 -0.33
N LEU A 35 -5.25 2.38 0.32
CA LEU A 35 -5.13 3.67 -0.38
C LEU A 35 -3.76 3.83 -1.04
N LEU A 36 -2.69 3.45 -0.36
CA LEU A 36 -1.34 3.48 -0.92
C LEU A 36 -1.24 2.57 -2.15
N LEU A 37 -1.69 1.32 -2.03
CA LEU A 37 -1.72 0.37 -3.12
C LEU A 37 -2.56 0.88 -4.31
N ALA A 38 -3.69 1.52 -4.06
CA ALA A 38 -4.50 2.13 -5.11
C ALA A 38 -3.75 3.26 -5.83
N ALA A 39 -2.98 4.07 -5.10
CA ALA A 39 -2.16 5.13 -5.68
C ALA A 39 -1.06 4.55 -6.60
N GLU A 40 -0.35 3.50 -6.18
CA GLU A 40 0.67 2.81 -6.96
C GLU A 40 0.08 2.20 -8.25
N VAL A 41 -1.06 1.51 -8.14
CA VAL A 41 -1.76 0.95 -9.31
C VAL A 41 -2.24 2.02 -10.28
N LEU A 42 -2.69 3.18 -9.77
CA LEU A 42 -3.08 4.31 -10.63
C LEU A 42 -1.90 4.93 -11.36
N LEU A 43 -0.73 5.03 -10.73
CA LEU A 43 0.50 5.48 -11.38
C LEU A 43 0.93 4.54 -12.49
N PHE A 44 0.93 3.23 -12.20
CA PHE A 44 1.21 2.22 -13.22
C PHE A 44 0.21 2.28 -14.37
N ALA A 45 -1.09 2.40 -14.09
CA ALA A 45 -2.12 2.53 -15.11
C ALA A 45 -1.89 3.76 -15.99
N ARG A 46 -1.54 4.91 -15.39
CA ARG A 46 -1.19 6.12 -16.13
C ARG A 46 -0.01 5.87 -17.06
N MET A 47 1.10 5.32 -16.54
CA MET A 47 2.27 4.99 -17.37
C MET A 47 1.90 4.01 -18.49
N TRP A 48 1.10 2.98 -18.19
CA TRP A 48 0.63 2.03 -19.20
C TRP A 48 -0.10 2.70 -20.34
N TYR A 49 -1.05 3.59 -20.03
CA TYR A 49 -1.82 4.28 -21.07
C TYR A 49 -1.00 5.31 -21.84
N THR A 50 -0.07 6.01 -21.20
CA THR A 50 0.72 7.06 -21.90
C THR A 50 1.85 6.49 -22.74
N GLU A 51 2.52 5.42 -22.28
CA GLU A 51 3.75 4.96 -22.90
C GLU A 51 3.57 3.69 -23.76
N TYR A 52 2.61 2.83 -23.41
CA TYR A 52 2.50 1.52 -24.03
C TYR A 52 1.17 1.28 -24.76
N ALA A 53 0.04 1.68 -24.24
CA ALA A 53 -1.28 1.33 -24.79
C ALA A 53 -1.55 2.02 -26.15
N ASP A 54 -1.11 3.27 -26.31
CA ASP A 54 -1.30 4.05 -27.53
C ASP A 54 -0.11 3.98 -28.49
N ASN A 55 1.02 3.42 -28.06
CA ASN A 55 2.23 3.33 -28.83
C ASN A 55 2.32 1.99 -29.58
N THR A 56 1.74 1.92 -30.77
CA THR A 56 1.75 0.72 -31.62
C THR A 56 3.14 0.23 -32.02
N GLN A 57 4.19 1.06 -31.83
CA GLN A 57 5.57 0.66 -32.07
C GLN A 57 6.20 -0.08 -30.88
N ALA A 58 5.75 0.17 -29.65
CA ALA A 58 6.25 -0.49 -28.46
C ALA A 58 5.65 -1.90 -28.28
N ILE A 59 4.39 -2.07 -28.63
CA ILE A 59 3.70 -3.36 -28.53
C ILE A 59 3.12 -3.71 -29.90
N GLN A 60 3.65 -4.77 -30.52
CA GLN A 60 3.23 -5.23 -31.86
C GLN A 60 1.81 -5.82 -31.90
N ILE A 61 1.19 -6.05 -30.76
CA ILE A 61 -0.16 -6.59 -30.65
C ILE A 61 -1.08 -5.51 -30.09
N PRO A 62 -2.11 -5.08 -30.85
CA PRO A 62 -3.08 -4.12 -30.33
C PRO A 62 -3.83 -4.77 -29.15
N PHE A 63 -3.60 -4.26 -27.96
CA PHE A 63 -4.37 -4.64 -26.80
C PHE A 63 -5.76 -4.02 -26.90
N TRP A 64 -6.77 -4.88 -26.98
CA TRP A 64 -8.16 -4.43 -26.89
C TRP A 64 -8.40 -3.87 -25.48
N ASN A 65 -9.36 -2.96 -25.32
CA ASN A 65 -9.68 -2.32 -24.03
C ASN A 65 -9.73 -3.28 -22.83
N LYS A 66 -10.18 -4.51 -23.05
CA LYS A 66 -10.22 -5.56 -22.02
C LYS A 66 -8.82 -6.06 -21.62
N GLY A 67 -7.87 -6.09 -22.54
CA GLY A 67 -6.48 -6.50 -22.28
C GLY A 67 -5.73 -5.50 -21.40
N ASN A 68 -5.97 -4.20 -21.59
CA ASN A 68 -5.37 -3.16 -20.77
C ASN A 68 -5.75 -3.32 -19.28
N TRP A 69 -7.01 -3.64 -18.99
CA TRP A 69 -7.45 -3.91 -17.62
C TRP A 69 -6.83 -5.17 -17.03
N ALA A 70 -6.57 -6.19 -17.84
CA ALA A 70 -5.90 -7.41 -17.39
C ALA A 70 -4.45 -7.13 -16.97
N VAL A 71 -3.70 -6.30 -17.73
CA VAL A 71 -2.34 -5.90 -17.39
C VAL A 71 -2.31 -5.11 -16.08
N ILE A 72 -3.18 -4.11 -15.94
CA ILE A 72 -3.28 -3.31 -14.71
C ILE A 72 -3.68 -4.20 -13.52
N GLY A 73 -4.61 -5.13 -13.73
CA GLY A 73 -5.04 -6.08 -12.71
C GLY A 73 -3.92 -7.04 -12.26
N MET A 74 -3.12 -7.54 -13.20
CA MET A 74 -1.97 -8.39 -12.87
C MET A 74 -0.92 -7.62 -12.07
N TYR A 75 -0.59 -6.40 -12.46
CA TYR A 75 0.29 -5.54 -11.68
C TYR A 75 -0.24 -5.31 -10.26
N ALA A 76 -1.54 -5.03 -10.11
CA ALA A 76 -2.17 -4.86 -8.81
C ALA A 76 -2.07 -6.11 -7.91
N ILE A 77 -2.19 -7.29 -8.50
CA ILE A 77 -2.01 -8.56 -7.77
C ILE A 77 -0.55 -8.73 -7.35
N ILE A 78 0.40 -8.46 -8.22
CA ILE A 78 1.83 -8.58 -7.95
C ILE A 78 2.22 -7.67 -6.78
N ILE A 79 1.90 -6.38 -6.85
CA ILE A 79 2.26 -5.43 -5.79
C ILE A 79 1.56 -5.76 -4.47
N TYR A 80 0.30 -6.19 -4.51
CA TYR A 80 -0.42 -6.67 -3.32
C TYR A 80 0.27 -7.87 -2.66
N LEU A 81 0.70 -8.86 -3.45
CA LEU A 81 1.38 -10.05 -2.96
C LEU A 81 2.72 -9.70 -2.31
N PHE A 82 3.53 -8.86 -2.95
CA PHE A 82 4.82 -8.44 -2.40
C PHE A 82 4.64 -7.61 -1.14
N THR A 83 3.71 -6.66 -1.11
CA THR A 83 3.40 -5.86 0.09
C THR A 83 2.94 -6.76 1.24
N LYS A 84 2.17 -7.79 0.96
CA LYS A 84 1.73 -8.77 1.97
C LYS A 84 2.88 -9.64 2.46
N LEU A 85 3.76 -10.11 1.57
CA LEU A 85 4.93 -10.94 1.91
C LEU A 85 5.92 -10.20 2.80
N TYR A 86 6.22 -8.96 2.48
CA TYR A 86 7.17 -8.14 3.25
C TYR A 86 6.54 -7.50 4.50
N GLY A 87 5.27 -7.77 4.78
CA GLY A 87 4.59 -7.32 6.00
C GLY A 87 4.27 -5.84 6.03
N GLY A 88 4.18 -5.19 4.86
CA GLY A 88 3.89 -3.77 4.71
C GLY A 88 2.55 -3.31 5.32
N TYR A 89 1.66 -4.25 5.68
CA TYR A 89 0.41 -3.97 6.40
C TYR A 89 0.55 -3.98 7.93
N LYS A 90 1.73 -4.22 8.48
CA LYS A 90 1.96 -4.22 9.95
C LYS A 90 2.32 -2.82 10.50
N VAL A 91 1.79 -1.79 9.87
CA VAL A 91 1.91 -0.40 10.32
C VAL A 91 1.27 -0.30 11.72
N GLY A 92 2.01 0.11 12.72
CA GLY A 92 1.50 0.23 14.11
C GLY A 92 2.21 -0.65 15.14
N PHE A 93 2.93 -1.70 14.72
CA PHE A 93 3.78 -2.51 15.59
C PHE A 93 5.27 -2.36 15.29
N LEU A 94 5.62 -1.86 14.09
CA LEU A 94 7.00 -1.68 13.65
C LEU A 94 7.38 -0.20 13.72
N ARG A 95 8.68 0.06 13.84
CA ARG A 95 9.21 1.42 13.71
C ARG A 95 8.93 1.93 12.29
N VAL A 96 8.66 3.23 12.16
CA VAL A 96 8.36 3.90 10.88
C VAL A 96 9.36 3.54 9.78
N MET A 97 10.65 3.44 10.13
CA MET A 97 11.71 3.05 9.20
C MET A 97 11.59 1.62 8.70
N ASP A 98 11.18 0.67 9.55
CA ASP A 98 11.04 -0.74 9.15
C ASP A 98 9.87 -0.90 8.15
N VAL A 99 8.80 -0.13 8.33
CA VAL A 99 7.67 -0.08 7.40
C VAL A 99 8.10 0.52 6.06
N LEU A 100 8.85 1.63 6.08
CA LEU A 100 9.40 2.27 4.89
C LEU A 100 10.26 1.31 4.08
N PHE A 101 11.24 0.67 4.71
CA PHE A 101 12.10 -0.31 4.04
C PHE A 101 11.32 -1.48 3.46
N SER A 102 10.36 -2.00 4.19
CA SER A 102 9.49 -3.08 3.75
C SER A 102 8.67 -2.70 2.51
N GLN A 103 8.11 -1.50 2.49
CA GLN A 103 7.33 -0.99 1.36
C GLN A 103 8.22 -0.74 0.12
N ILE A 104 9.36 -0.08 0.28
CA ILE A 104 10.30 0.18 -0.82
C ILE A 104 10.82 -1.13 -1.42
N LEU A 105 11.19 -2.10 -0.58
CA LEU A 105 11.66 -3.40 -1.06
C LEU A 105 10.57 -4.16 -1.81
N SER A 106 9.35 -4.16 -1.28
CA SER A 106 8.18 -4.74 -1.92
C SER A 106 7.93 -4.13 -3.30
N LEU A 107 7.96 -2.81 -3.39
CA LEU A 107 7.78 -2.05 -4.62
C LEU A 107 8.84 -2.37 -5.68
N ILE A 108 10.11 -2.36 -5.29
CA ILE A 108 11.21 -2.68 -6.22
C ILE A 108 11.04 -4.10 -6.78
N CYS A 109 10.74 -5.08 -5.93
CA CYS A 109 10.49 -6.45 -6.36
C CYS A 109 9.27 -6.54 -7.30
N ALA A 110 8.17 -5.86 -6.96
CA ALA A 110 6.97 -5.83 -7.79
C ALA A 110 7.23 -5.21 -9.17
N ASN A 111 7.99 -4.11 -9.22
CA ASN A 111 8.31 -3.44 -10.48
C ASN A 111 9.27 -4.26 -11.36
N ILE A 112 10.22 -4.99 -10.77
CA ILE A 112 11.07 -5.92 -11.53
C ILE A 112 10.22 -7.02 -12.16
N VAL A 113 9.33 -7.64 -11.39
CA VAL A 113 8.44 -8.70 -11.89
C VAL A 113 7.47 -8.14 -12.93
N GLY A 114 6.89 -6.95 -12.70
CA GLY A 114 6.02 -6.26 -13.64
C GLY A 114 6.72 -5.93 -14.95
N TYR A 115 7.98 -5.48 -14.90
CA TYR A 115 8.77 -5.26 -16.13
C TYR A 115 8.99 -6.53 -16.94
N VAL A 116 9.33 -7.64 -16.27
CA VAL A 116 9.48 -8.94 -16.93
C VAL A 116 8.15 -9.38 -17.57
N GLU A 117 7.05 -9.21 -16.87
CA GLU A 117 5.71 -9.47 -17.39
C GLU A 117 5.43 -8.66 -18.66
N LEU A 118 5.68 -7.35 -18.63
CA LEU A 118 5.48 -6.48 -19.79
C LEU A 118 6.34 -6.90 -20.99
N CYS A 119 7.59 -7.29 -20.76
CA CYS A 119 8.47 -7.79 -21.83
C CYS A 119 7.96 -9.11 -22.43
N ILE A 120 7.41 -10.01 -21.62
CA ILE A 120 6.81 -11.25 -22.10
C ILE A 120 5.57 -10.97 -22.94
N ILE A 121 4.70 -10.07 -22.51
CA ILE A 121 3.50 -9.67 -23.23
C ILE A 121 3.85 -9.01 -24.57
N ALA A 122 4.81 -8.11 -24.56
CA ALA A 122 5.25 -7.40 -25.74
C ALA A 122 6.07 -8.28 -26.70
N ARG A 123 6.52 -9.45 -26.28
CA ARG A 123 7.46 -10.31 -27.00
C ARG A 123 8.73 -9.59 -27.46
N ASN A 124 9.09 -8.52 -26.79
CA ASN A 124 10.24 -7.69 -27.09
C ASN A 124 10.77 -7.03 -25.80
N TYR A 125 12.02 -6.60 -25.83
CA TYR A 125 12.60 -5.82 -24.72
C TYR A 125 12.03 -4.39 -24.80
N LEU A 126 11.26 -4.02 -23.78
CA LEU A 126 10.74 -2.67 -23.63
C LEU A 126 11.81 -1.75 -23.01
N PRO A 127 11.76 -0.44 -23.26
CA PRO A 127 12.68 0.49 -22.62
C PRO A 127 12.46 0.48 -21.09
N ALA A 128 13.50 0.06 -20.35
CA ALA A 128 13.44 -0.03 -18.90
C ALA A 128 13.35 1.35 -18.22
N LEU A 129 13.66 2.43 -18.94
CA LEU A 129 13.68 3.79 -18.41
C LEU A 129 12.33 4.20 -17.82
N ASN A 130 11.24 3.87 -18.50
CA ASN A 130 9.88 4.21 -18.08
C ASN A 130 9.52 3.51 -16.75
N MET A 131 9.96 2.25 -16.57
CA MET A 131 9.75 1.53 -15.31
C MET A 131 10.63 2.07 -14.17
N ILE A 132 11.83 2.53 -14.48
CA ILE A 132 12.70 3.20 -13.51
C ILE A 132 12.08 4.51 -13.06
N GLU A 133 11.57 5.33 -13.98
CA GLU A 133 10.88 6.58 -13.67
C GLU A 133 9.64 6.34 -12.82
N LEU A 134 8.82 5.33 -13.16
CA LEU A 134 7.69 4.91 -12.36
C LEU A 134 8.12 4.56 -10.93
N THR A 135 9.15 3.72 -10.79
CA THR A 135 9.66 3.30 -9.48
C THR A 135 10.10 4.49 -8.63
N PHE A 136 10.75 5.49 -9.21
CA PHE A 136 11.12 6.70 -8.50
C PHE A 136 9.90 7.50 -8.03
N LEU A 137 8.89 7.67 -8.87
CA LEU A 137 7.65 8.35 -8.50
C LEU A 137 6.92 7.64 -7.37
N GLU A 138 6.83 6.33 -7.43
CA GLU A 138 6.21 5.51 -6.39
C GLU A 138 6.96 5.59 -5.06
N ILE A 139 8.29 5.56 -5.07
CA ILE A 139 9.11 5.76 -3.87
C ILE A 139 8.83 7.14 -3.25
N ILE A 140 8.74 8.19 -4.06
CA ILE A 140 8.42 9.54 -3.55
C ILE A 140 7.04 9.54 -2.88
N ILE A 141 6.05 8.88 -3.47
CA ILE A 141 4.71 8.78 -2.88
C ILE A 141 4.74 8.02 -1.56
N ILE A 142 5.46 6.90 -1.47
CA ILE A 142 5.64 6.15 -0.21
C ILE A 142 6.25 7.07 0.87
N PHE A 143 7.29 7.82 0.54
CA PHE A 143 7.89 8.76 1.49
C PHE A 143 6.89 9.80 1.98
N ILE A 144 6.19 10.47 1.07
CA ILE A 144 5.18 11.48 1.42
C ILE A 144 4.10 10.84 2.30
N TRP A 145 3.60 9.66 1.91
CA TRP A 145 2.56 8.94 2.63
C TRP A 145 2.98 8.62 4.07
N VAL A 146 4.14 8.01 4.25
CA VAL A 146 4.63 7.63 5.58
C VAL A 146 4.88 8.86 6.45
N PHE A 147 5.42 9.95 5.91
CA PHE A 147 5.61 11.19 6.66
C PHE A 147 4.29 11.84 7.07
N VAL A 148 3.29 11.86 6.20
CA VAL A 148 1.97 12.45 6.50
C VAL A 148 1.28 11.66 7.62
N PHE A 149 1.25 10.33 7.53
CA PHE A 149 0.59 9.50 8.53
C PHE A 149 1.35 9.46 9.86
N SER A 150 2.68 9.41 9.84
CA SER A 150 3.50 9.54 11.05
C SER A 150 3.30 10.89 11.75
N GLY A 151 3.12 11.97 10.99
CA GLY A 151 2.81 13.29 11.53
C GLY A 151 1.43 13.36 12.19
N ILE A 152 0.43 12.73 11.59
CA ILE A 152 -0.95 12.69 12.12
C ILE A 152 -1.00 11.91 13.44
N ASP A 153 -0.30 10.79 13.55
CA ASP A 153 -0.24 10.00 14.78
C ASP A 153 0.42 10.78 15.92
N LEU A 154 1.49 11.53 15.62
CA LEU A 154 2.17 12.37 16.60
C LEU A 154 1.25 13.48 17.13
N ILE A 155 0.50 14.15 16.25
CA ILE A 155 -0.45 15.20 16.61
C ILE A 155 -1.59 14.63 17.48
N ASN A 156 -2.08 13.46 17.16
CA ASN A 156 -3.11 12.77 17.94
C ASN A 156 -2.63 12.33 19.33
N GLU A 157 -1.36 11.98 19.49
CA GLU A 157 -0.77 11.69 20.80
C GLU A 157 -0.60 12.96 21.63
N PHE A 158 -0.10 14.04 21.04
CA PHE A 158 0.03 15.35 21.73
C PHE A 158 -1.32 15.90 22.15
N GLY A 159 -2.36 15.79 21.32
CA GLY A 159 -3.71 16.22 21.66
C GLY A 159 -4.30 15.47 22.86
N ARG A 160 -3.94 14.20 23.05
CA ARG A 160 -4.37 13.40 24.19
C ARG A 160 -3.63 13.73 25.49
N CYS A 161 -2.36 14.08 25.42
CA CYS A 161 -1.61 14.55 26.60
C CYS A 161 -2.06 15.90 27.14
N LEU A 162 -2.71 16.74 26.29
CA LEU A 162 -3.21 18.06 26.71
C LEU A 162 -4.61 18.02 27.33
N ILE A 163 -5.34 16.92 27.19
CA ILE A 163 -6.73 16.76 27.69
C ILE A 163 -6.78 15.89 28.97
N SER A 164 -5.67 15.25 29.34
CA SER A 164 -5.53 14.48 30.59
C SER A 164 -4.86 15.30 31.67
#